data_99b3359a454e45a7447975e234251a6e
#
_entry.id   99b3359a454e45a7447975e234251a6e
#
_cell.length_a   1.000
_cell.length_b   1.000
_cell.length_c   1.000
_cell.angle_alpha   90.00
_cell.angle_beta   90.00
_cell.angle_gamma   90.00
#
_symmetry.space_group_name_H-M   'P 1'
#
loop_
_entity.id
_entity.type
_entity.pdbx_description
1 polymer ?
#
loop_
_entity_poly.entity_id
_entity_poly.type
_entity_poly.pdbx_seq_one_letter_code
_entity_poly.pdbx_strand_id
1 'polypeptide(L)'
;MRWTNKPNIISERKETIEMRIQHNIMAMNAYRNYANNTSALSKNLEKLSSGYKINRAGDDAAGLAISEKMRAQITGLDKAQDNAKDGISLVQTAEGALTEVHDMLNRMYELAEQSANGTFEDGTDRKQLQKEVNQLKSEINRIADSANFNGIKLLDGSMSANATTKLTSAATQSKAGVDLNIVADSVYDAAGKRTELDFSLSVTTKTSSAGVSVNENGTVLITVMGKDADGISAEEIQAMLAKATAANTKVSEDIMNAVRDATVTGKGITAPTSTTNATKWTAVATVTSATTANKGESLVLQIGDTSDSFNQLRVGIKDCHVDALGLTDMRIGDQTSAAAALDKIKSAINYVSDVRGTLGATQNRLDHTINNLSVMQENIQDAESTIRDTDVADEMMAYTKNNILIQSAQAMLAQANQVPQGVLQLLQ
;
A
#
# COMPACT_ATOMS: atom_id res chain seq x y z
N MET A 1 92.18 -6.69 -25.67
CA MET A 1 92.93 -7.76 -26.42
C MET A 1 91.87 -8.77 -26.93
N ARG A 2 92.01 -9.07 -28.20
CA ARG A 2 91.35 -10.10 -28.99
C ARG A 2 89.77 -10.19 -28.96
N TRP A 3 89.22 -9.51 -29.90
CA TRP A 3 87.88 -9.78 -30.47
C TRP A 3 87.94 -11.06 -31.30
N THR A 4 87.15 -12.06 -30.97
CA THR A 4 86.93 -13.20 -31.86
C THR A 4 85.53 -13.06 -32.48
N ASN A 5 85.54 -12.73 -33.74
CA ASN A 5 84.43 -12.74 -34.67
C ASN A 5 83.86 -14.15 -34.77
N LYS A 6 82.54 -14.33 -34.39
CA LYS A 6 81.78 -15.51 -34.76
C LYS A 6 80.90 -15.19 -35.96
N PRO A 7 80.99 -15.94 -37.04
CA PRO A 7 80.20 -15.70 -38.22
C PRO A 7 78.69 -16.02 -37.88
N ASN A 8 77.89 -15.07 -38.24
CA ASN A 8 76.45 -15.19 -38.17
C ASN A 8 75.98 -16.13 -39.28
N ILE A 9 75.67 -17.39 -38.94
CA ILE A 9 75.03 -18.34 -39.85
C ILE A 9 73.56 -18.10 -39.79
N ILE A 10 73.06 -17.19 -40.60
CA ILE A 10 71.65 -17.08 -40.96
C ILE A 10 71.38 -18.30 -41.83
N SER A 11 70.97 -19.40 -41.20
CA SER A 11 70.40 -20.49 -41.93
C SER A 11 69.09 -20.04 -42.55
N GLU A 12 69.09 -19.66 -43.81
CA GLU A 12 67.87 -19.58 -44.62
C GLU A 12 67.19 -20.94 -44.55
N ARG A 13 66.20 -21.03 -43.70
CA ARG A 13 65.22 -22.12 -43.78
C ARG A 13 64.47 -21.92 -45.07
N LYS A 14 64.91 -22.45 -46.17
CA LYS A 14 64.11 -22.71 -47.34
C LYS A 14 62.88 -23.58 -46.84
N GLU A 15 61.78 -22.94 -46.57
CA GLU A 15 60.52 -23.66 -46.47
C GLU A 15 60.24 -24.26 -47.82
N THR A 16 60.72 -25.46 -48.03
CA THR A 16 60.30 -26.33 -49.12
C THR A 16 58.81 -26.56 -48.86
N ILE A 17 57.95 -25.92 -49.62
CA ILE A 17 56.51 -26.22 -49.67
C ILE A 17 56.41 -27.65 -50.21
N GLU A 18 56.46 -28.63 -49.33
CA GLU A 18 56.18 -30.03 -49.68
C GLU A 18 54.67 -30.08 -50.10
N MET A 19 54.46 -30.13 -51.38
CA MET A 19 53.14 -30.31 -51.97
C MET A 19 52.67 -31.74 -51.75
N ARG A 20 51.94 -31.93 -50.67
CA ARG A 20 51.31 -33.23 -50.35
C ARG A 20 49.98 -33.32 -51.11
N ILE A 21 49.89 -34.15 -52.14
CA ILE A 21 48.71 -34.31 -53.02
C ILE A 21 47.50 -34.90 -52.25
N GLN A 22 47.73 -35.75 -51.22
CA GLN A 22 46.65 -36.39 -50.44
C GLN A 22 45.99 -35.42 -49.43
N HIS A 23 46.65 -34.38 -48.99
CA HIS A 23 46.12 -33.46 -47.98
C HIS A 23 46.35 -32.02 -48.41
N ASN A 24 45.32 -31.38 -48.97
CA ASN A 24 45.36 -29.98 -49.35
C ASN A 24 45.15 -29.07 -48.14
N ILE A 25 46.22 -28.74 -47.42
CA ILE A 25 46.21 -27.90 -46.21
C ILE A 25 45.69 -26.51 -46.50
N MET A 26 45.91 -25.96 -47.70
CA MET A 26 45.39 -24.65 -48.10
C MET A 26 43.87 -24.65 -48.21
N ALA A 27 43.30 -25.70 -48.85
CA ALA A 27 41.87 -25.87 -48.94
C ALA A 27 41.23 -26.13 -47.57
N MET A 28 41.88 -26.92 -46.70
CA MET A 28 41.40 -27.15 -45.32
C MET A 28 41.41 -25.87 -44.48
N ASN A 29 42.41 -25.01 -44.61
CA ASN A 29 42.45 -23.72 -43.91
C ASN A 29 41.36 -22.76 -44.46
N ALA A 30 41.20 -22.71 -45.79
CA ALA A 30 40.14 -21.88 -46.42
C ALA A 30 38.74 -22.37 -46.00
N TYR A 31 38.51 -23.68 -45.95
CA TYR A 31 37.27 -24.26 -45.49
C TYR A 31 36.98 -23.96 -44.02
N ARG A 32 37.97 -24.06 -43.13
CA ARG A 32 37.85 -23.69 -41.71
C ARG A 32 37.46 -22.22 -41.54
N ASN A 33 38.14 -21.31 -42.28
CA ASN A 33 37.80 -19.90 -42.25
C ASN A 33 36.37 -19.64 -42.81
N TYR A 34 36.01 -20.34 -43.88
CA TYR A 34 34.64 -20.27 -44.40
C TYR A 34 33.59 -20.73 -43.38
N ALA A 35 33.82 -21.85 -42.69
CA ALA A 35 32.91 -22.37 -41.67
C ALA A 35 32.82 -21.42 -40.47
N ASN A 36 33.94 -20.82 -40.01
CA ASN A 36 33.96 -19.86 -38.95
C ASN A 36 33.19 -18.58 -39.31
N ASN A 37 33.40 -18.04 -40.52
CA ASN A 37 32.72 -16.84 -40.99
C ASN A 37 31.21 -17.10 -41.19
N THR A 38 30.81 -18.30 -41.67
CA THR A 38 29.37 -18.68 -41.77
C THR A 38 28.72 -18.79 -40.41
N SER A 39 29.43 -19.33 -39.41
CA SER A 39 28.93 -19.40 -38.05
C SER A 39 28.78 -17.99 -37.43
N ALA A 40 29.77 -17.11 -37.66
CA ALA A 40 29.70 -15.73 -37.22
C ALA A 40 28.54 -14.96 -37.90
N LEU A 41 28.37 -15.13 -39.21
CA LEU A 41 27.26 -14.55 -39.97
C LEU A 41 25.90 -14.98 -39.41
N SER A 42 25.73 -16.26 -39.11
CA SER A 42 24.49 -16.81 -38.53
C SER A 42 24.21 -16.19 -37.15
N LYS A 43 25.23 -15.96 -36.32
CA LYS A 43 25.09 -15.28 -35.03
C LYS A 43 24.69 -13.80 -35.19
N ASN A 44 25.30 -13.07 -36.12
CA ASN A 44 24.94 -11.69 -36.39
C ASN A 44 23.49 -11.60 -36.89
N LEU A 45 23.07 -12.55 -37.71
CA LEU A 45 21.70 -12.62 -38.22
C LEU A 45 20.68 -12.94 -37.09
N GLU A 46 21.06 -13.81 -36.17
CA GLU A 46 20.26 -14.11 -34.97
C GLU A 46 20.08 -12.84 -34.11
N LYS A 47 21.14 -12.09 -33.85
CA LYS A 47 21.07 -10.84 -33.09
C LYS A 47 20.29 -9.72 -33.81
N LEU A 48 20.48 -9.56 -35.10
CA LEU A 48 19.72 -8.59 -35.90
C LEU A 48 18.23 -8.93 -35.98
N SER A 49 17.91 -10.22 -36.08
CA SER A 49 16.52 -10.69 -36.14
C SER A 49 15.80 -10.56 -34.78
N SER A 50 16.49 -10.81 -33.68
CA SER A 50 15.93 -10.70 -32.33
C SER A 50 15.94 -9.27 -31.78
N GLY A 51 16.88 -8.43 -32.25
CA GLY A 51 17.17 -7.13 -31.66
C GLY A 51 18.02 -7.19 -30.39
N TYR A 52 18.38 -8.40 -29.95
CA TYR A 52 19.11 -8.60 -28.69
C TYR A 52 20.56 -9.04 -28.93
N LYS A 53 21.49 -8.44 -28.18
CA LYS A 53 22.89 -8.82 -28.10
C LYS A 53 23.09 -10.18 -27.42
N ILE A 54 22.26 -10.46 -26.39
CA ILE A 54 22.28 -11.70 -25.60
C ILE A 54 21.01 -12.47 -25.90
N ASN A 55 21.12 -13.54 -26.70
CA ASN A 55 20.00 -14.41 -27.05
C ASN A 55 20.00 -15.70 -26.22
N ARG A 56 21.18 -16.20 -25.89
CA ARG A 56 21.36 -17.48 -25.18
C ARG A 56 22.27 -17.32 -23.98
N ALA A 57 22.08 -18.18 -22.98
CA ALA A 57 22.94 -18.22 -21.81
C ALA A 57 24.43 -18.42 -22.15
N GLY A 58 24.73 -19.03 -23.32
CA GLY A 58 26.10 -19.20 -23.80
C GLY A 58 26.75 -17.93 -24.35
N ASP A 59 26.00 -16.87 -24.64
CA ASP A 59 26.54 -15.60 -25.12
C ASP A 59 27.08 -14.77 -23.95
N ASP A 60 26.29 -14.62 -22.89
CA ASP A 60 26.68 -13.99 -21.61
C ASP A 60 25.70 -14.47 -20.52
N ALA A 61 26.14 -15.40 -19.69
CA ALA A 61 25.33 -15.96 -18.62
C ALA A 61 25.05 -14.95 -17.49
N ALA A 62 26.02 -14.06 -17.19
CA ALA A 62 25.87 -13.05 -16.15
C ALA A 62 24.91 -11.93 -16.60
N GLY A 63 25.13 -11.41 -17.80
CA GLY A 63 24.25 -10.39 -18.41
C GLY A 63 22.81 -10.91 -18.57
N LEU A 64 22.62 -12.15 -18.99
CA LEU A 64 21.30 -12.75 -19.10
C LEU A 64 20.61 -12.84 -17.73
N ALA A 65 21.29 -13.32 -16.69
CA ALA A 65 20.73 -13.44 -15.36
C ALA A 65 20.31 -12.08 -14.78
N ILE A 66 21.11 -11.02 -15.02
CA ILE A 66 20.82 -9.67 -14.59
C ILE A 66 19.59 -9.13 -15.36
N SER A 67 19.58 -9.28 -16.71
CA SER A 67 18.48 -8.79 -17.53
C SER A 67 17.14 -9.49 -17.20
N GLU A 68 17.15 -10.81 -16.95
CA GLU A 68 15.92 -11.51 -16.52
C GLU A 68 15.42 -11.04 -15.15
N LYS A 69 16.34 -10.72 -14.22
CA LYS A 69 15.95 -10.11 -12.93
C LYS A 69 15.36 -8.72 -13.14
N MET A 70 15.96 -7.87 -13.98
CA MET A 70 15.45 -6.54 -14.31
C MET A 70 14.08 -6.62 -14.99
N ARG A 71 13.87 -7.56 -15.91
CA ARG A 71 12.56 -7.80 -16.55
C ARG A 71 11.50 -8.23 -15.56
N ALA A 72 11.85 -9.08 -14.61
CA ALA A 72 10.93 -9.45 -13.53
C ALA A 72 10.57 -8.21 -12.67
N GLN A 73 11.52 -7.33 -12.39
CA GLN A 73 11.27 -6.06 -11.68
C GLN A 73 10.39 -5.11 -12.50
N ILE A 74 10.66 -4.93 -13.80
CA ILE A 74 9.83 -4.11 -14.70
C ILE A 74 8.39 -4.60 -14.68
N THR A 75 8.17 -5.91 -14.81
CA THR A 75 6.82 -6.51 -14.75
C THR A 75 6.17 -6.32 -13.37
N GLY A 76 6.96 -6.43 -12.29
CA GLY A 76 6.50 -6.17 -10.92
C GLY A 76 6.07 -4.72 -10.72
N LEU A 77 6.86 -3.76 -11.20
CA LEU A 77 6.57 -2.33 -11.13
C LEU A 77 5.35 -1.93 -11.97
N ASP A 78 5.18 -2.54 -13.15
CA ASP A 78 3.99 -2.36 -13.99
C ASP A 78 2.72 -2.79 -13.24
N LYS A 79 2.74 -3.97 -12.62
CA LYS A 79 1.62 -4.44 -11.81
C LYS A 79 1.40 -3.61 -10.54
N ALA A 80 2.46 -3.09 -9.93
CA ALA A 80 2.36 -2.18 -8.80
C ALA A 80 1.66 -0.85 -9.18
N GLN A 81 1.95 -0.32 -10.38
CA GLN A 81 1.24 0.84 -10.92
C GLN A 81 -0.25 0.55 -11.17
N ASP A 82 -0.58 -0.62 -11.74
CA ASP A 82 -1.96 -1.02 -11.93
C ASP A 82 -2.69 -1.14 -10.58
N ASN A 83 -2.08 -1.78 -9.58
CA ASN A 83 -2.63 -1.88 -8.22
C ASN A 83 -2.86 -0.50 -7.58
N ALA A 84 -1.96 0.45 -7.81
CA ALA A 84 -2.12 1.81 -7.33
C ALA A 84 -3.29 2.54 -8.00
N LYS A 85 -3.51 2.34 -9.31
CA LYS A 85 -4.68 2.86 -10.05
C LYS A 85 -5.99 2.25 -9.55
N ASP A 86 -6.00 0.95 -9.26
CA ASP A 86 -7.15 0.27 -8.66
C ASP A 86 -7.46 0.86 -7.27
N GLY A 87 -6.42 1.15 -6.49
CA GLY A 87 -6.53 1.86 -5.21
C GLY A 87 -7.15 3.25 -5.35
N ILE A 88 -6.75 4.03 -6.36
CA ILE A 88 -7.36 5.33 -6.66
C ILE A 88 -8.84 5.17 -7.01
N SER A 89 -9.19 4.19 -7.84
CA SER A 89 -10.58 3.93 -8.23
C SER A 89 -11.46 3.56 -7.04
N LEU A 90 -10.91 2.78 -6.10
CA LEU A 90 -11.57 2.44 -4.84
C LEU A 90 -11.81 3.69 -3.98
N VAL A 91 -10.78 4.54 -3.81
CA VAL A 91 -10.88 5.78 -3.04
C VAL A 91 -11.91 6.73 -3.65
N GLN A 92 -11.92 6.89 -4.96
CA GLN A 92 -12.91 7.71 -5.67
C GLN A 92 -14.34 7.20 -5.53
N THR A 93 -14.53 5.87 -5.51
CA THR A 93 -15.84 5.27 -5.26
C THR A 93 -16.33 5.58 -3.84
N ALA A 94 -15.46 5.48 -2.85
CA ALA A 94 -15.77 5.83 -1.48
C ALA A 94 -16.06 7.33 -1.32
N GLU A 95 -15.27 8.19 -1.96
CA GLU A 95 -15.48 9.65 -1.92
C GLU A 95 -16.81 10.05 -2.55
N GLY A 96 -17.21 9.42 -3.65
CA GLY A 96 -18.52 9.66 -4.27
C GLY A 96 -19.67 9.37 -3.29
N ALA A 97 -19.61 8.23 -2.61
CA ALA A 97 -20.63 7.87 -1.59
C ALA A 97 -20.61 8.83 -0.39
N LEU A 98 -19.42 9.26 0.06
CA LEU A 98 -19.28 10.23 1.16
C LEU A 98 -19.78 11.63 0.79
N THR A 99 -19.75 11.99 -0.48
CA THR A 99 -20.33 13.27 -0.94
C THR A 99 -21.83 13.28 -0.75
N GLU A 100 -22.52 12.19 -1.10
CA GLU A 100 -23.96 12.05 -0.86
C GLU A 100 -24.31 12.07 0.63
N VAL A 101 -23.48 11.39 1.47
CA VAL A 101 -23.67 11.44 2.93
C VAL A 101 -23.49 12.87 3.45
N HIS A 102 -22.51 13.60 2.95
CA HIS A 102 -22.28 14.99 3.35
C HIS A 102 -23.46 15.91 2.98
N ASP A 103 -24.02 15.73 1.79
CA ASP A 103 -25.17 16.51 1.35
C ASP A 103 -26.43 16.21 2.17
N MET A 104 -26.63 14.94 2.55
CA MET A 104 -27.69 14.57 3.48
C MET A 104 -27.49 15.16 4.88
N LEU A 105 -26.25 15.21 5.38
CA LEU A 105 -25.96 15.87 6.67
C LEU A 105 -26.21 17.37 6.61
N ASN A 106 -25.88 18.05 5.52
CA ASN A 106 -26.21 19.44 5.31
C ASN A 106 -27.73 19.66 5.28
N ARG A 107 -28.47 18.77 4.62
CA ARG A 107 -29.93 18.82 4.64
C ARG A 107 -30.51 18.61 6.03
N MET A 108 -29.95 17.67 6.81
CA MET A 108 -30.34 17.47 8.21
C MET A 108 -30.04 18.70 9.07
N TYR A 109 -28.93 19.42 8.79
CA TYR A 109 -28.59 20.65 9.46
C TYR A 109 -29.62 21.76 9.22
N GLU A 110 -30.02 21.96 7.94
CA GLU A 110 -31.09 22.89 7.56
C GLU A 110 -32.40 22.60 8.31
N LEU A 111 -32.82 21.32 8.34
CA LEU A 111 -34.04 20.89 9.02
C LEU A 111 -33.94 21.11 10.53
N ALA A 112 -32.79 20.87 11.14
CA ALA A 112 -32.55 21.12 12.56
C ALA A 112 -32.59 22.63 12.89
N GLU A 113 -31.98 23.47 12.06
CA GLU A 113 -32.04 24.92 12.20
C GLU A 113 -33.47 25.46 12.05
N GLN A 114 -34.23 24.95 11.07
CA GLN A 114 -35.63 25.26 10.89
C GLN A 114 -36.46 24.86 12.11
N SER A 115 -36.24 23.65 12.66
CA SER A 115 -36.91 23.16 13.85
C SER A 115 -36.55 23.91 15.12
N ALA A 116 -35.32 24.44 15.22
CA ALA A 116 -34.87 25.25 16.36
C ALA A 116 -35.55 26.65 16.41
N ASN A 117 -36.13 27.09 15.28
CA ASN A 117 -36.85 28.36 15.23
C ASN A 117 -38.17 28.28 16.02
N GLY A 118 -38.42 29.28 16.89
CA GLY A 118 -39.59 29.35 17.73
C GLY A 118 -40.95 29.56 17.01
N THR A 119 -40.97 29.73 15.67
CA THR A 119 -42.17 29.93 14.88
C THR A 119 -42.87 28.62 14.50
N PHE A 120 -42.26 27.47 14.74
CA PHE A 120 -42.78 26.15 14.39
C PHE A 120 -43.46 25.50 15.59
N GLU A 121 -44.57 24.78 15.32
CA GLU A 121 -45.35 24.08 16.33
C GLU A 121 -44.81 22.66 16.59
N ASP A 122 -44.68 22.27 17.87
CA ASP A 122 -44.15 20.95 18.26
C ASP A 122 -45.06 19.79 17.81
N GLY A 123 -46.36 20.05 17.81
CA GLY A 123 -47.38 19.03 17.54
C GLY A 123 -47.45 18.56 16.10
N THR A 124 -47.26 19.46 15.15
CA THR A 124 -47.47 19.24 13.73
C THR A 124 -46.24 19.45 12.90
N ASP A 125 -45.66 20.65 12.93
CA ASP A 125 -44.58 21.04 12.01
C ASP A 125 -43.30 20.28 12.31
N ARG A 126 -42.81 20.33 13.55
CA ARG A 126 -41.59 19.66 13.96
C ARG A 126 -41.64 18.14 13.81
N LYS A 127 -42.86 17.55 13.93
CA LYS A 127 -43.01 16.12 13.65
C LYS A 127 -42.81 15.76 12.18
N GLN A 128 -43.19 16.65 11.25
CA GLN A 128 -42.95 16.39 9.82
C GLN A 128 -41.46 16.52 9.52
N LEU A 129 -40.78 17.56 10.06
CA LEU A 129 -39.34 17.70 9.94
C LEU A 129 -38.60 16.48 10.52
N GLN A 130 -39.03 15.98 11.68
CA GLN A 130 -38.48 14.77 12.29
C GLN A 130 -38.62 13.52 11.40
N LYS A 131 -39.72 13.38 10.66
CA LYS A 131 -39.92 12.27 9.72
C LYS A 131 -38.90 12.33 8.59
N GLU A 132 -38.65 13.54 8.03
CA GLU A 132 -37.63 13.73 6.98
C GLU A 132 -36.26 13.37 7.51
N VAL A 133 -35.89 13.84 8.70
CA VAL A 133 -34.63 13.48 9.35
C VAL A 133 -34.46 11.96 9.54
N ASN A 134 -35.56 11.27 9.95
CA ASN A 134 -35.49 9.82 10.10
C ASN A 134 -35.28 9.10 8.76
N GLN A 135 -35.87 9.61 7.67
CA GLN A 135 -35.63 9.08 6.31
C GLN A 135 -34.20 9.32 5.86
N LEU A 136 -33.68 10.51 6.10
CA LEU A 136 -32.25 10.83 5.79
C LEU A 136 -31.29 9.92 6.58
N LYS A 137 -31.55 9.66 7.87
CA LYS A 137 -30.79 8.68 8.65
C LYS A 137 -30.82 7.28 8.05
N SER A 138 -32.01 6.82 7.64
CA SER A 138 -32.17 5.52 6.96
C SER A 138 -31.36 5.47 5.66
N GLU A 139 -31.35 6.56 4.90
CA GLU A 139 -30.66 6.64 3.64
C GLU A 139 -29.13 6.69 3.83
N ILE A 140 -28.64 7.40 4.85
CA ILE A 140 -27.21 7.36 5.23
C ILE A 140 -26.78 5.92 5.54
N ASN A 141 -27.52 5.19 6.36
CA ASN A 141 -27.22 3.79 6.65
C ASN A 141 -27.27 2.92 5.39
N ARG A 142 -28.25 3.15 4.51
CA ARG A 142 -28.36 2.41 3.24
C ARG A 142 -27.13 2.65 2.35
N ILE A 143 -26.64 3.90 2.26
CA ILE A 143 -25.44 4.22 1.48
C ILE A 143 -24.22 3.57 2.12
N ALA A 144 -24.07 3.65 3.45
CA ALA A 144 -22.96 3.02 4.17
C ALA A 144 -22.92 1.51 3.91
N ASP A 145 -24.08 0.85 3.91
CA ASP A 145 -24.20 -0.59 3.63
C ASP A 145 -24.02 -0.96 2.15
N SER A 146 -24.43 -0.08 1.23
CA SER A 146 -24.44 -0.38 -0.21
C SER A 146 -23.13 -0.03 -0.93
N ALA A 147 -22.36 0.94 -0.40
CA ALA A 147 -21.12 1.36 -1.00
C ALA A 147 -20.08 0.23 -0.98
N ASN A 148 -19.77 -0.30 -2.16
CA ASN A 148 -18.78 -1.38 -2.30
C ASN A 148 -17.95 -1.21 -3.56
N PHE A 149 -16.73 -1.78 -3.54
CA PHE A 149 -15.85 -1.91 -4.69
C PHE A 149 -15.46 -3.39 -4.83
N ASN A 150 -15.86 -4.02 -5.91
CA ASN A 150 -15.61 -5.45 -6.16
C ASN A 150 -16.05 -6.37 -4.98
N GLY A 151 -17.17 -6.06 -4.33
CA GLY A 151 -17.70 -6.81 -3.19
C GLY A 151 -17.08 -6.45 -1.83
N ILE A 152 -16.05 -5.61 -1.80
CA ILE A 152 -15.47 -5.08 -0.56
C ILE A 152 -16.30 -3.88 -0.14
N LYS A 153 -16.88 -3.93 1.05
CA LYS A 153 -17.64 -2.82 1.64
C LYS A 153 -16.68 -1.71 2.05
N LEU A 154 -17.05 -0.45 1.77
CA LEU A 154 -16.14 0.69 1.96
C LEU A 154 -16.46 1.52 3.20
N LEU A 155 -17.75 1.71 3.52
CA LEU A 155 -18.22 2.66 4.53
C LEU A 155 -18.85 2.00 5.76
N ASP A 156 -18.87 0.69 5.83
CA ASP A 156 -19.47 -0.08 6.95
C ASP A 156 -18.51 -0.32 8.12
N GLY A 157 -17.32 0.30 8.09
CA GLY A 157 -16.29 0.12 9.12
C GLY A 157 -15.47 -1.17 8.98
N SER A 158 -15.77 -2.06 8.04
CA SER A 158 -15.01 -3.29 7.81
C SER A 158 -13.57 -3.02 7.35
N MET A 159 -13.33 -1.87 6.72
CA MET A 159 -12.01 -1.38 6.33
C MET A 159 -11.41 -0.39 7.33
N SER A 160 -12.08 -0.14 8.44
CA SER A 160 -11.59 0.80 9.44
C SER A 160 -10.29 0.30 10.05
N ALA A 161 -9.23 1.11 9.96
CA ALA A 161 -8.03 0.88 10.75
C ALA A 161 -8.31 1.06 12.26
N ASN A 162 -9.51 1.53 12.60
CA ASN A 162 -9.88 1.88 13.96
C ASN A 162 -10.45 0.69 14.71
N ALA A 163 -9.96 0.46 15.90
CA ALA A 163 -10.58 -0.45 16.86
C ALA A 163 -11.72 0.28 17.57
N THR A 164 -12.96 -0.14 17.34
CA THR A 164 -14.10 0.38 18.09
C THR A 164 -14.36 -0.51 19.29
N THR A 165 -14.18 0.01 20.48
CA THR A 165 -14.48 -0.69 21.73
C THR A 165 -15.74 -0.14 22.35
N LYS A 166 -16.80 -0.94 22.41
CA LYS A 166 -18.07 -0.57 23.06
C LYS A 166 -18.06 -1.07 24.49
N LEU A 167 -18.08 -0.15 25.43
CA LEU A 167 -18.17 -0.43 26.87
C LEU A 167 -19.60 -0.16 27.32
N THR A 168 -20.40 -1.20 27.52
CA THR A 168 -21.79 -1.05 27.98
C THR A 168 -22.05 -1.86 29.24
N SER A 169 -22.62 -1.22 30.25
CA SER A 169 -23.14 -1.88 31.46
C SER A 169 -24.36 -1.13 31.94
N ALA A 170 -25.43 -1.84 32.29
CA ALA A 170 -26.60 -1.23 32.87
C ALA A 170 -26.35 -0.75 34.31
N ALA A 171 -26.83 0.44 34.66
CA ALA A 171 -26.83 0.91 36.04
C ALA A 171 -27.71 0.03 36.92
N THR A 172 -27.19 -0.36 38.09
CA THR A 172 -27.93 -1.04 39.13
C THR A 172 -27.86 -0.23 40.42
N GLN A 173 -28.63 -0.64 41.47
CA GLN A 173 -28.61 0.08 42.75
C GLN A 173 -27.25 0.25 43.40
N SER A 174 -26.27 -0.58 43.05
CA SER A 174 -24.89 -0.53 43.62
C SER A 174 -23.80 -0.37 42.57
N LYS A 175 -24.12 -0.33 41.28
CA LYS A 175 -23.14 -0.21 40.19
C LYS A 175 -23.51 0.92 39.23
N ALA A 176 -22.50 1.68 38.81
CA ALA A 176 -22.65 2.69 37.76
C ALA A 176 -23.01 2.03 36.41
N GLY A 177 -23.85 2.68 35.65
CA GLY A 177 -24.07 2.30 34.25
C GLY A 177 -22.98 2.89 33.37
N VAL A 178 -22.57 2.16 32.37
CA VAL A 178 -21.58 2.60 31.40
C VAL A 178 -22.18 2.46 29.99
N ASP A 179 -22.08 3.56 29.24
CA ASP A 179 -22.46 3.59 27.82
C ASP A 179 -21.44 4.46 27.10
N LEU A 180 -20.36 3.84 26.65
CA LEU A 180 -19.22 4.47 26.01
C LEU A 180 -18.86 3.69 24.76
N ASN A 181 -18.62 4.41 23.70
CA ASN A 181 -18.05 3.91 22.47
C ASN A 181 -16.72 4.62 22.22
N ILE A 182 -15.61 3.89 22.29
CA ILE A 182 -14.26 4.40 22.12
C ILE A 182 -13.72 3.92 20.79
N VAL A 183 -13.39 4.85 19.92
CA VAL A 183 -12.80 4.60 18.61
C VAL A 183 -11.36 5.07 18.64
N ALA A 184 -10.42 4.16 18.46
CA ALA A 184 -9.00 4.44 18.41
C ALA A 184 -8.38 3.89 17.13
N ASP A 185 -7.34 4.55 16.61
CA ASP A 185 -6.61 4.09 15.46
C ASP A 185 -5.83 2.80 15.78
N SER A 186 -5.79 1.86 14.85
CA SER A 186 -5.00 0.65 14.98
C SER A 186 -3.52 0.96 14.78
N VAL A 187 -2.69 0.47 15.69
CA VAL A 187 -1.24 0.61 15.63
C VAL A 187 -0.65 -0.66 15.02
N TYR A 188 0.30 -0.48 14.12
CA TYR A 188 1.04 -1.58 13.49
C TYR A 188 2.51 -1.48 13.88
N ASP A 189 3.13 -2.59 14.22
CA ASP A 189 4.57 -2.66 14.47
C ASP A 189 5.37 -2.58 13.17
N ALA A 190 6.69 -2.47 13.27
CA ALA A 190 7.59 -2.43 12.11
C ALA A 190 7.52 -3.70 11.22
N ALA A 191 6.97 -4.80 11.73
CA ALA A 191 6.72 -6.03 11.00
C ALA A 191 5.32 -6.07 10.35
N GLY A 192 4.52 -5.00 10.48
CA GLY A 192 3.17 -4.91 9.95
C GLY A 192 2.13 -5.68 10.76
N LYS A 193 2.48 -6.17 11.96
CA LYS A 193 1.54 -6.84 12.86
C LYS A 193 0.74 -5.80 13.62
N ARG A 194 -0.59 -5.95 13.61
CA ARG A 194 -1.52 -5.10 14.35
C ARG A 194 -1.40 -5.30 15.85
N THR A 195 -1.24 -4.20 16.59
CA THR A 195 -1.39 -4.19 18.06
C THR A 195 -2.83 -3.78 18.37
N GLU A 196 -3.59 -4.69 19.00
CA GLU A 196 -4.97 -4.40 19.41
C GLU A 196 -4.94 -3.51 20.64
N LEU A 197 -5.69 -2.39 20.61
CA LEU A 197 -5.92 -1.54 21.76
C LEU A 197 -7.13 -2.10 22.52
N ASP A 198 -6.91 -2.58 23.74
CA ASP A 198 -7.95 -3.13 24.60
C ASP A 198 -8.26 -2.14 25.73
N PHE A 199 -9.43 -1.51 25.66
CA PHE A 199 -9.85 -0.51 26.61
C PHE A 199 -10.57 -1.18 27.80
N SER A 200 -10.09 -0.95 28.99
CA SER A 200 -10.73 -1.37 30.23
C SER A 200 -11.05 -0.16 31.10
N LEU A 201 -12.24 -0.14 31.67
CA LEU A 201 -12.71 0.94 32.55
C LEU A 201 -12.75 0.46 34.00
N SER A 202 -12.04 1.17 34.86
CA SER A 202 -12.09 0.97 36.30
C SER A 202 -12.62 2.25 36.97
N VAL A 203 -13.75 2.15 37.63
CA VAL A 203 -14.29 3.26 38.42
C VAL A 203 -13.91 3.02 39.87
N THR A 204 -13.13 3.93 40.45
CA THR A 204 -12.65 3.84 41.82
C THR A 204 -13.39 4.80 42.75
N THR A 205 -13.34 4.49 44.04
CA THR A 205 -13.89 5.39 45.06
C THR A 205 -13.06 6.65 45.20
N LYS A 206 -13.65 7.68 45.78
CA LYS A 206 -13.20 9.09 45.89
C LYS A 206 -11.72 9.33 46.34
N THR A 207 -10.96 8.29 46.65
CA THR A 207 -9.59 8.40 47.19
C THR A 207 -8.47 8.09 46.21
N SER A 208 -8.80 7.66 44.97
CA SER A 208 -7.79 7.30 43.98
C SER A 208 -7.73 8.34 42.86
N SER A 209 -6.54 8.59 42.31
CA SER A 209 -6.34 9.54 41.22
C SER A 209 -7.02 9.05 39.94
N ALA A 210 -7.78 9.93 39.27
CA ALA A 210 -8.29 9.66 37.95
C ALA A 210 -7.13 9.77 36.93
N GLY A 211 -7.11 8.86 35.96
CA GLY A 211 -6.09 8.87 34.92
C GLY A 211 -6.24 7.72 33.92
N VAL A 212 -5.50 7.81 32.86
CA VAL A 212 -5.41 6.77 31.85
C VAL A 212 -3.98 6.24 31.84
N SER A 213 -3.80 4.95 32.01
CA SER A 213 -2.50 4.28 31.89
C SER A 213 -2.53 3.28 30.74
N VAL A 214 -1.46 3.26 29.95
CA VAL A 214 -1.31 2.43 28.75
C VAL A 214 -0.15 1.47 28.94
N ASN A 215 -0.36 0.17 28.66
CA ASN A 215 0.65 -0.87 28.72
C ASN A 215 1.27 -1.14 27.34
N GLU A 216 2.45 -1.77 27.32
CA GLU A 216 3.17 -2.15 26.10
C GLU A 216 2.39 -3.09 25.17
N ASN A 217 1.43 -3.84 25.70
CA ASN A 217 0.57 -4.76 24.94
C ASN A 217 -0.69 -4.11 24.37
N GLY A 218 -0.82 -2.78 24.39
CA GLY A 218 -2.01 -2.07 23.91
C GLY A 218 -3.18 -2.06 24.91
N THR A 219 -3.03 -2.57 26.13
CA THR A 219 -4.09 -2.50 27.15
C THR A 219 -4.15 -1.09 27.74
N VAL A 220 -5.29 -0.44 27.60
CA VAL A 220 -5.57 0.91 28.10
C VAL A 220 -6.48 0.82 29.32
N LEU A 221 -5.99 1.19 30.48
CA LEU A 221 -6.77 1.21 31.71
C LEU A 221 -7.22 2.65 32.00
N ILE A 222 -8.52 2.90 31.88
CA ILE A 222 -9.14 4.17 32.24
C ILE A 222 -9.62 4.08 33.70
N THR A 223 -8.97 4.82 34.58
CA THR A 223 -9.36 4.92 35.99
C THR A 223 -10.09 6.23 36.21
N VAL A 224 -11.34 6.16 36.62
CA VAL A 224 -12.20 7.32 36.80
C VAL A 224 -12.62 7.44 38.26
N MET A 225 -12.63 8.67 38.76
CA MET A 225 -13.14 8.96 40.11
C MET A 225 -14.65 9.16 40.07
N GLY A 226 -15.37 8.43 40.90
CA GLY A 226 -16.80 8.66 41.06
C GLY A 226 -17.09 10.05 41.62
N LYS A 227 -17.89 10.85 40.89
CA LYS A 227 -18.45 12.11 41.37
C LYS A 227 -19.79 11.85 42.08
N ASP A 228 -20.10 12.70 43.09
CA ASP A 228 -21.35 12.60 43.84
C ASP A 228 -22.56 12.70 42.95
N ALA A 229 -23.53 12.28 42.74
CA ALA A 229 -24.81 12.42 42.03
C ALA A 229 -24.78 12.60 40.48
N ASP A 230 -23.78 13.30 39.96
CA ASP A 230 -23.64 13.53 38.52
C ASP A 230 -22.69 12.50 37.93
N GLY A 231 -23.11 11.79 36.91
CA GLY A 231 -22.26 10.85 36.17
C GLY A 231 -21.01 11.54 35.59
N ILE A 232 -20.21 10.79 34.85
CA ILE A 232 -19.05 11.29 34.13
C ILE A 232 -19.38 11.30 32.66
N SER A 233 -19.25 12.47 32.02
CA SER A 233 -19.59 12.60 30.60
C SER A 233 -18.53 11.95 29.70
N ALA A 234 -18.91 11.62 28.47
CA ALA A 234 -17.98 11.14 27.45
C ALA A 234 -16.87 12.16 27.16
N GLU A 235 -17.18 13.45 27.21
CA GLU A 235 -16.23 14.55 27.02
C GLU A 235 -15.14 14.61 28.11
N GLU A 236 -15.50 14.32 29.37
CA GLU A 236 -14.53 14.26 30.47
C GLU A 236 -13.59 13.05 30.28
N ILE A 237 -14.09 11.93 29.79
CA ILE A 237 -13.29 10.74 29.47
C ILE A 237 -12.39 11.02 28.25
N GLN A 238 -12.89 11.71 27.25
CA GLN A 238 -12.10 12.19 26.10
C GLN A 238 -10.93 13.06 26.55
N ALA A 239 -11.18 14.01 27.45
CA ALA A 239 -10.13 14.88 28.00
C ALA A 239 -9.10 14.11 28.86
N MET A 240 -9.47 12.99 29.45
CA MET A 240 -8.54 12.12 30.15
C MET A 240 -7.70 11.27 29.19
N LEU A 241 -8.28 10.76 28.12
CA LEU A 241 -7.53 10.05 27.05
C LEU A 241 -6.48 10.96 26.42
N ALA A 242 -6.82 12.20 26.12
CA ALA A 242 -5.88 13.19 25.58
C ALA A 242 -4.66 13.44 26.50
N LYS A 243 -4.78 13.15 27.80
CA LYS A 243 -3.72 13.25 28.81
C LYS A 243 -3.15 11.91 29.23
N ALA A 244 -3.39 10.85 28.49
CA ALA A 244 -2.93 9.50 28.81
C ALA A 244 -1.41 9.46 29.03
N THR A 245 -0.97 8.67 30.01
CA THR A 245 0.44 8.46 30.32
C THR A 245 0.82 6.99 30.15
N ALA A 246 2.04 6.75 29.69
CA ALA A 246 2.58 5.40 29.55
C ALA A 246 2.81 4.79 30.93
N ALA A 247 2.36 3.55 31.12
CA ALA A 247 2.63 2.79 32.36
C ALA A 247 4.11 2.35 32.44
N ASN A 248 4.78 2.20 31.30
CA ASN A 248 6.17 1.80 31.15
C ASN A 248 6.89 2.61 30.08
N THR A 249 8.22 2.73 30.18
CA THR A 249 9.09 3.33 29.15
C THR A 249 9.15 2.54 27.82
N LYS A 250 8.53 1.36 27.77
CA LYS A 250 8.50 0.49 26.58
C LYS A 250 7.25 0.66 25.70
N VAL A 251 6.29 1.50 26.11
CA VAL A 251 5.12 1.80 25.28
C VAL A 251 5.57 2.61 24.08
N SER A 252 5.25 2.15 22.87
CA SER A 252 5.61 2.90 21.65
C SER A 252 4.83 4.22 21.58
N GLU A 253 5.45 5.25 20.98
CA GLU A 253 4.82 6.55 20.82
C GLU A 253 3.58 6.49 19.92
N ASP A 254 3.56 5.57 18.96
CA ASP A 254 2.41 5.31 18.09
C ASP A 254 1.19 4.81 18.88
N ILE A 255 1.39 3.90 19.84
CA ILE A 255 0.33 3.45 20.76
C ILE A 255 -0.19 4.63 21.59
N MET A 256 0.69 5.47 22.08
CA MET A 256 0.32 6.62 22.88
C MET A 256 -0.47 7.66 22.08
N ASN A 257 -0.08 7.91 20.82
CA ASN A 257 -0.77 8.83 19.92
C ASN A 257 -2.16 8.28 19.57
N ALA A 258 -2.28 6.98 19.21
CA ALA A 258 -3.56 6.35 18.93
C ALA A 258 -4.54 6.40 20.13
N VAL A 259 -4.04 6.30 21.35
CA VAL A 259 -4.87 6.45 22.57
C VAL A 259 -5.26 7.90 22.83
N ARG A 260 -4.37 8.87 22.59
CA ARG A 260 -4.66 10.29 22.77
C ARG A 260 -5.63 10.84 21.72
N ASP A 261 -5.56 10.31 20.50
CA ASP A 261 -6.40 10.71 19.37
C ASP A 261 -7.72 9.91 19.33
N ALA A 262 -7.90 8.93 20.26
CA ALA A 262 -9.13 8.15 20.34
C ALA A 262 -10.34 9.03 20.62
N THR A 263 -11.42 8.82 19.89
CA THR A 263 -12.68 9.53 20.07
C THR A 263 -13.63 8.75 20.98
N VAL A 264 -14.23 9.46 21.94
CA VAL A 264 -15.20 8.88 22.88
C VAL A 264 -16.58 9.43 22.60
N THR A 265 -17.54 8.54 22.31
CA THR A 265 -18.95 8.88 22.12
C THR A 265 -19.83 8.05 23.05
N GLY A 266 -21.03 8.53 23.33
CA GLY A 266 -21.97 7.85 24.21
C GLY A 266 -22.50 8.74 25.34
N LYS A 267 -23.29 8.13 26.24
CA LYS A 267 -23.89 8.86 27.38
C LYS A 267 -22.93 9.04 28.56
N GLY A 268 -21.73 8.45 28.48
CA GLY A 268 -20.79 8.48 29.58
C GLY A 268 -21.09 7.42 30.66
N ILE A 269 -20.70 7.75 31.89
CA ILE A 269 -20.91 6.89 33.08
C ILE A 269 -22.02 7.50 33.92
N THR A 270 -23.14 6.77 34.05
CA THR A 270 -24.27 7.21 34.88
C THR A 270 -24.07 6.75 36.31
N ALA A 271 -24.37 7.65 37.26
CA ALA A 271 -24.31 7.33 38.69
C ALA A 271 -25.25 6.17 39.08
N PRO A 272 -24.91 5.38 40.12
CA PRO A 272 -25.79 4.35 40.65
C PRO A 272 -27.11 4.94 41.13
N THR A 273 -28.21 4.22 40.97
CA THR A 273 -29.61 4.71 41.27
C THR A 273 -29.97 4.68 42.77
N SER A 274 -29.04 4.35 43.67
CA SER A 274 -29.34 4.30 45.11
C SER A 274 -29.47 5.68 45.73
N THR A 275 -30.62 5.92 46.45
CA THR A 275 -30.93 7.19 47.10
C THR A 275 -30.44 7.28 48.54
N THR A 276 -29.77 6.32 49.10
CA THR A 276 -29.37 6.26 50.51
C THR A 276 -27.86 6.16 50.69
N ASN A 277 -27.29 7.25 51.18
CA ASN A 277 -25.97 7.40 51.76
C ASN A 277 -24.71 7.47 50.90
N ALA A 278 -23.81 8.32 51.36
CA ALA A 278 -22.55 8.87 50.85
C ALA A 278 -21.44 7.89 50.40
N THR A 279 -21.74 6.60 50.16
CA THR A 279 -20.81 5.61 49.64
C THR A 279 -21.32 5.02 48.30
N LYS A 280 -21.76 5.88 47.40
CA LYS A 280 -22.46 5.51 46.15
C LYS A 280 -21.60 4.78 45.12
N TRP A 281 -20.30 4.93 45.21
CA TRP A 281 -19.37 4.36 44.27
C TRP A 281 -18.57 3.21 44.94
N THR A 282 -19.24 2.17 45.39
CA THR A 282 -18.54 0.93 45.77
C THR A 282 -18.10 0.21 44.51
N ALA A 283 -16.82 -0.08 44.48
CA ALA A 283 -16.07 -0.80 43.45
C ALA A 283 -16.92 -1.28 42.26
N VAL A 284 -16.90 -0.53 41.19
CA VAL A 284 -17.47 -0.98 39.92
C VAL A 284 -16.62 -2.12 39.43
N ALA A 285 -17.29 -3.20 39.07
CA ALA A 285 -16.64 -4.29 38.36
C ALA A 285 -15.85 -3.71 37.17
N THR A 286 -14.59 -4.06 37.04
CA THR A 286 -13.80 -3.81 35.86
C THR A 286 -14.63 -4.23 34.67
N VAL A 287 -15.12 -3.26 33.90
CA VAL A 287 -15.79 -3.57 32.66
C VAL A 287 -14.68 -3.90 31.66
N THR A 288 -14.30 -5.17 31.70
CA THR A 288 -13.40 -5.71 30.69
C THR A 288 -14.21 -5.76 29.40
N SER A 289 -13.71 -5.14 28.38
CA SER A 289 -14.17 -5.17 27.00
C SER A 289 -15.32 -6.14 26.74
N ALA A 290 -16.51 -5.60 26.60
CA ALA A 290 -17.62 -6.35 26.02
C ALA A 290 -17.74 -5.94 24.57
N THR A 291 -17.32 -6.79 23.69
CA THR A 291 -17.59 -6.83 22.27
C THR A 291 -16.90 -5.72 21.45
N THR A 292 -15.77 -6.08 20.89
CA THR A 292 -15.22 -5.39 19.70
C THR A 292 -16.24 -5.51 18.58
N ALA A 293 -17.12 -4.53 18.45
CA ALA A 293 -17.92 -4.38 17.26
C ALA A 293 -16.97 -3.83 16.19
N ASN A 294 -16.83 -4.57 15.11
CA ASN A 294 -16.03 -4.28 13.93
C ASN A 294 -14.51 -4.20 14.15
N LYS A 295 -13.87 -5.36 14.14
CA LYS A 295 -12.44 -5.49 13.85
C LYS A 295 -12.25 -5.31 12.35
N GLY A 296 -12.31 -4.08 11.85
CA GLY A 296 -11.96 -3.78 10.47
C GLY A 296 -10.45 -3.93 10.27
N GLU A 297 -10.03 -4.58 9.21
CA GLU A 297 -8.64 -4.54 8.78
C GLU A 297 -8.50 -3.54 7.64
N SER A 298 -7.55 -2.62 7.76
CA SER A 298 -7.23 -1.73 6.64
C SER A 298 -6.85 -2.54 5.41
N LEU A 299 -7.38 -2.17 4.25
CA LEU A 299 -7.03 -2.81 2.99
C LEU A 299 -5.55 -2.55 2.68
N VAL A 300 -4.81 -3.61 2.39
CA VAL A 300 -3.40 -3.52 2.01
C VAL A 300 -3.29 -3.51 0.50
N LEU A 301 -2.82 -2.41 -0.06
CA LEU A 301 -2.49 -2.29 -1.48
C LEU A 301 -1.01 -2.56 -1.66
N GLN A 302 -0.66 -3.52 -2.50
CA GLN A 302 0.72 -3.78 -2.89
C GLN A 302 1.12 -2.80 -4.00
N ILE A 303 1.93 -1.80 -3.64
CA ILE A 303 2.36 -0.70 -4.50
C ILE A 303 3.86 -0.75 -4.85
N GLY A 304 4.50 -1.89 -4.70
CA GLY A 304 5.89 -2.12 -5.04
C GLY A 304 6.14 -3.55 -5.47
N ASP A 305 7.35 -3.83 -5.95
CA ASP A 305 7.79 -5.10 -6.52
C ASP A 305 8.22 -6.15 -5.49
N THR A 306 8.33 -5.76 -4.20
CA THR A 306 8.74 -6.65 -3.10
C THR A 306 7.67 -6.72 -2.00
N SER A 307 7.75 -7.77 -1.16
CA SER A 307 6.83 -7.99 -0.04
C SER A 307 7.11 -7.13 1.20
N ASP A 308 8.06 -6.20 1.12
CA ASP A 308 8.44 -5.35 2.24
C ASP A 308 7.32 -4.39 2.64
N SER A 309 7.26 -4.02 3.91
CA SER A 309 6.20 -3.18 4.46
C SER A 309 6.13 -1.77 3.82
N PHE A 310 7.25 -1.23 3.34
CA PHE A 310 7.28 0.07 2.65
C PHE A 310 6.67 0.00 1.23
N ASN A 311 6.55 -1.19 0.65
CA ASN A 311 5.88 -1.44 -0.64
C ASN A 311 4.39 -1.73 -0.49
N GLN A 312 3.87 -1.62 0.74
CA GLN A 312 2.47 -1.81 1.06
C GLN A 312 1.85 -0.51 1.56
N LEU A 313 0.78 -0.08 0.94
CA LEU A 313 -0.03 1.04 1.41
C LEU A 313 -1.30 0.51 2.06
N ARG A 314 -1.53 0.91 3.30
CA ARG A 314 -2.76 0.58 4.02
C ARG A 314 -3.78 1.68 3.79
N VAL A 315 -4.97 1.30 3.35
CA VAL A 315 -6.12 2.19 3.16
C VAL A 315 -7.18 1.78 4.17
N GLY A 316 -7.46 2.67 5.11
CA GLY A 316 -8.53 2.50 6.10
C GLY A 316 -9.61 3.54 5.85
N ILE A 317 -10.87 3.12 5.89
CA ILE A 317 -12.03 4.00 5.79
C ILE A 317 -12.86 3.80 7.05
N LYS A 318 -13.13 4.89 7.76
CA LYS A 318 -13.90 4.87 9.00
C LYS A 318 -15.38 4.56 8.71
N ASP A 319 -16.06 3.98 9.69
CA ASP A 319 -17.51 3.71 9.63
C ASP A 319 -18.29 5.03 9.51
N CYS A 320 -19.24 5.07 8.57
CA CYS A 320 -20.07 6.24 8.30
C CYS A 320 -21.57 5.99 8.56
N HIS A 321 -21.91 4.94 9.31
CA HIS A 321 -23.28 4.75 9.78
C HIS A 321 -23.71 5.85 10.76
N VAL A 322 -25.00 6.05 10.87
CA VAL A 322 -25.62 7.01 11.79
C VAL A 322 -25.18 6.81 13.24
N ASP A 323 -24.87 5.56 13.64
CA ASP A 323 -24.35 5.22 14.97
C ASP A 323 -22.93 5.75 15.16
N ALA A 324 -22.05 5.52 14.20
CA ALA A 324 -20.66 6.02 14.21
C ALA A 324 -20.58 7.55 14.13
N LEU A 325 -21.53 8.16 13.43
CA LEU A 325 -21.69 9.61 13.35
C LEU A 325 -22.30 10.23 14.63
N GLY A 326 -22.70 9.44 15.63
CA GLY A 326 -23.31 9.91 16.88
C GLY A 326 -24.71 10.49 16.73
N LEU A 327 -25.41 10.16 15.63
CA LEU A 327 -26.72 10.72 15.30
C LEU A 327 -27.90 9.80 15.66
N THR A 328 -27.67 8.63 16.25
CA THR A 328 -28.70 7.63 16.55
C THR A 328 -29.80 8.21 17.43
N ASP A 329 -29.46 8.84 18.55
CA ASP A 329 -30.41 9.44 19.51
C ASP A 329 -30.78 10.90 19.20
N MET A 330 -30.33 11.42 18.02
CA MET A 330 -30.64 12.78 17.64
C MET A 330 -32.12 12.96 17.28
N ARG A 331 -32.76 13.95 17.86
CA ARG A 331 -34.15 14.33 17.63
C ARG A 331 -34.25 15.85 17.41
N ILE A 332 -35.23 16.23 16.58
CA ILE A 332 -35.59 17.62 16.30
C ILE A 332 -37.07 17.90 16.56
N GLY A 333 -37.74 17.04 17.34
CA GLY A 333 -39.20 17.12 17.58
C GLY A 333 -39.64 18.23 18.55
N ASP A 334 -38.69 18.85 19.25
CA ASP A 334 -38.86 20.01 20.13
C ASP A 334 -37.72 21.00 19.95
N GLN A 335 -37.96 22.27 20.32
CA GLN A 335 -36.99 23.35 20.08
C GLN A 335 -35.62 23.12 20.76
N THR A 336 -35.64 22.63 21.99
CA THR A 336 -34.43 22.37 22.76
C THR A 336 -33.60 21.23 22.20
N SER A 337 -34.22 20.14 21.82
CA SER A 337 -33.58 19.01 21.15
C SER A 337 -33.05 19.39 19.79
N ALA A 338 -33.75 20.24 19.03
CA ALA A 338 -33.32 20.74 17.75
C ALA A 338 -32.05 21.59 17.87
N ALA A 339 -31.94 22.47 18.88
CA ALA A 339 -30.75 23.22 19.16
C ALA A 339 -29.55 22.33 19.52
N ALA A 340 -29.77 21.30 20.35
CA ALA A 340 -28.72 20.32 20.67
C ALA A 340 -28.33 19.43 19.47
N ALA A 341 -29.26 19.19 18.54
CA ALA A 341 -29.00 18.41 17.32
C ALA A 341 -28.02 19.14 16.35
N LEU A 342 -28.03 20.49 16.32
CA LEU A 342 -27.15 21.27 15.47
C LEU A 342 -25.67 20.96 15.74
N ASP A 343 -25.28 20.89 17.02
CA ASP A 343 -23.89 20.61 17.38
C ASP A 343 -23.49 19.18 17.04
N LYS A 344 -24.41 18.21 17.19
CA LYS A 344 -24.17 16.82 16.79
C LYS A 344 -24.02 16.70 15.28
N ILE A 345 -24.85 17.38 14.49
CA ILE A 345 -24.73 17.35 13.02
C ILE A 345 -23.44 18.02 12.57
N LYS A 346 -23.03 19.13 13.17
CA LYS A 346 -21.72 19.77 12.89
C LYS A 346 -20.56 18.81 13.15
N SER A 347 -20.61 18.09 14.27
CA SER A 347 -19.62 17.08 14.60
C SER A 347 -19.59 15.95 13.57
N ALA A 348 -20.75 15.48 13.10
CA ALA A 348 -20.85 14.48 12.04
C ALA A 348 -20.31 15.01 10.69
N ILE A 349 -20.59 16.25 10.33
CA ILE A 349 -20.05 16.90 9.13
C ILE A 349 -18.53 16.97 9.21
N ASN A 350 -17.97 17.38 10.36
CA ASN A 350 -16.52 17.40 10.56
C ASN A 350 -15.91 16.02 10.46
N TYR A 351 -16.57 14.99 11.02
CA TYR A 351 -16.11 13.60 10.93
C TYR A 351 -16.06 13.13 9.47
N VAL A 352 -17.12 13.33 8.68
CA VAL A 352 -17.14 12.96 7.25
C VAL A 352 -16.09 13.76 6.47
N SER A 353 -15.91 15.03 6.79
CA SER A 353 -14.88 15.88 6.16
C SER A 353 -13.46 15.39 6.46
N ASP A 354 -13.19 14.91 7.67
CA ASP A 354 -11.91 14.32 8.06
C ASP A 354 -11.65 13.03 7.27
N VAL A 355 -12.66 12.14 7.17
CA VAL A 355 -12.56 10.92 6.36
C VAL A 355 -12.27 11.26 4.89
N ARG A 356 -12.97 12.23 4.31
CA ARG A 356 -12.70 12.68 2.93
C ARG A 356 -11.30 13.29 2.79
N GLY A 357 -10.85 14.05 3.77
CA GLY A 357 -9.49 14.61 3.82
C GLY A 357 -8.41 13.52 3.80
N THR A 358 -8.60 12.45 4.58
CA THR A 358 -7.67 11.31 4.60
C THR A 358 -7.69 10.53 3.28
N LEU A 359 -8.86 10.36 2.65
CA LEU A 359 -8.97 9.73 1.33
C LEU A 359 -8.28 10.56 0.25
N GLY A 360 -8.48 11.89 0.25
CA GLY A 360 -7.79 12.80 -0.67
C GLY A 360 -6.27 12.78 -0.50
N ALA A 361 -5.78 12.75 0.74
CA ALA A 361 -4.35 12.59 1.02
C ALA A 361 -3.82 11.24 0.52
N THR A 362 -4.60 10.16 0.67
CA THR A 362 -4.25 8.83 0.17
C THR A 362 -4.19 8.80 -1.34
N GLN A 363 -5.14 9.43 -2.03
CA GLN A 363 -5.14 9.56 -3.49
C GLN A 363 -3.89 10.30 -3.97
N ASN A 364 -3.57 11.47 -3.41
CA ASN A 364 -2.36 12.22 -3.76
C ASN A 364 -1.09 11.38 -3.55
N ARG A 365 -1.05 10.60 -2.48
CA ARG A 365 0.06 9.70 -2.19
C ARG A 365 0.19 8.58 -3.22
N LEU A 366 -0.92 8.00 -3.67
CA LEU A 366 -0.95 7.00 -4.74
C LEU A 366 -0.50 7.60 -6.08
N ASP A 367 -0.94 8.82 -6.43
CA ASP A 367 -0.50 9.53 -7.64
C ASP A 367 1.01 9.77 -7.64
N HIS A 368 1.58 10.23 -6.52
CA HIS A 368 3.03 10.38 -6.39
C HIS A 368 3.77 9.04 -6.46
N THR A 369 3.18 7.98 -5.92
CA THR A 369 3.75 6.63 -6.03
C THR A 369 3.77 6.15 -7.47
N ILE A 370 2.68 6.30 -8.23
CA ILE A 370 2.61 5.94 -9.66
C ILE A 370 3.71 6.66 -10.44
N ASN A 371 3.86 7.98 -10.23
CA ASN A 371 4.88 8.76 -10.91
C ASN A 371 6.30 8.25 -10.57
N ASN A 372 6.58 7.94 -9.31
CA ASN A 372 7.87 7.39 -8.89
C ASN A 372 8.12 6.00 -9.50
N LEU A 373 7.12 5.11 -9.47
CA LEU A 373 7.22 3.78 -10.07
C LEU A 373 7.45 3.85 -11.58
N SER A 374 6.81 4.80 -12.26
CA SER A 374 7.00 5.02 -13.71
C SER A 374 8.45 5.42 -14.02
N VAL A 375 9.02 6.39 -13.28
CA VAL A 375 10.42 6.79 -13.45
C VAL A 375 11.38 5.64 -13.12
N MET A 376 11.09 4.87 -12.07
CA MET A 376 11.90 3.70 -11.70
C MET A 376 11.84 2.63 -12.77
N GLN A 377 10.66 2.34 -13.33
CA GLN A 377 10.46 1.39 -14.42
C GLN A 377 11.25 1.82 -15.67
N GLU A 378 11.15 3.10 -16.07
CA GLU A 378 11.89 3.66 -17.20
C GLU A 378 13.40 3.51 -17.04
N ASN A 379 13.93 3.86 -15.87
CA ASN A 379 15.36 3.73 -15.58
C ASN A 379 15.85 2.27 -15.60
N ILE A 380 15.05 1.34 -15.07
CA ILE A 380 15.41 -0.10 -15.08
C ILE A 380 15.32 -0.64 -16.51
N GLN A 381 14.33 -0.21 -17.29
CA GLN A 381 14.21 -0.60 -18.69
C GLN A 381 15.35 -0.09 -19.54
N ASP A 382 15.81 1.14 -19.31
CA ASP A 382 16.98 1.72 -19.99
C ASP A 382 18.28 0.96 -19.62
N ALA A 383 18.42 0.59 -18.34
CA ALA A 383 19.55 -0.23 -17.91
C ALA A 383 19.49 -1.65 -18.48
N GLU A 384 18.32 -2.26 -18.59
CA GLU A 384 18.13 -3.57 -19.23
C GLU A 384 18.44 -3.51 -20.71
N SER A 385 17.99 -2.48 -21.42
CA SER A 385 18.30 -2.21 -22.82
C SER A 385 19.81 -2.13 -23.07
N THR A 386 20.53 -1.41 -22.22
CA THR A 386 22.00 -1.29 -22.31
C THR A 386 22.72 -2.65 -22.20
N ILE A 387 22.15 -3.59 -21.41
CA ILE A 387 22.72 -4.93 -21.24
C ILE A 387 22.34 -5.85 -22.39
N ARG A 388 21.10 -5.84 -22.81
CA ARG A 388 20.53 -6.87 -23.65
C ARG A 388 20.34 -6.48 -25.12
N ASP A 389 20.08 -5.20 -25.40
CA ASP A 389 19.81 -4.76 -26.76
C ASP A 389 21.07 -4.67 -27.59
N THR A 390 20.92 -4.92 -28.88
CA THR A 390 22.03 -4.85 -29.83
C THR A 390 22.07 -3.48 -30.51
N ASP A 391 23.28 -2.93 -30.70
CA ASP A 391 23.46 -1.82 -31.63
C ASP A 391 23.34 -2.35 -33.07
N VAL A 392 22.25 -1.98 -33.73
CA VAL A 392 21.94 -2.42 -35.09
C VAL A 392 23.00 -1.93 -36.08
N ALA A 393 23.57 -0.74 -35.90
CA ALA A 393 24.57 -0.19 -36.80
C ALA A 393 25.88 -1.01 -36.75
N ASP A 394 26.36 -1.30 -35.57
CA ASP A 394 27.57 -2.11 -35.35
C ASP A 394 27.37 -3.55 -35.83
N GLU A 395 26.22 -4.16 -35.54
CA GLU A 395 25.92 -5.54 -35.94
C GLU A 395 25.73 -5.68 -37.46
N MET A 396 25.14 -4.65 -38.14
CA MET A 396 25.05 -4.60 -39.60
C MET A 396 26.43 -4.44 -40.26
N MET A 397 27.32 -3.68 -39.69
CA MET A 397 28.74 -3.60 -40.14
C MET A 397 29.44 -4.94 -40.01
N ALA A 398 29.26 -5.62 -38.87
CA ALA A 398 29.77 -6.97 -38.62
C ALA A 398 29.20 -8.00 -39.60
N TYR A 399 27.88 -7.94 -39.86
CA TYR A 399 27.19 -8.78 -40.85
C TYR A 399 27.77 -8.58 -42.27
N THR A 400 27.87 -7.33 -42.72
CA THR A 400 28.41 -6.99 -44.04
C THR A 400 29.87 -7.46 -44.19
N LYS A 401 30.69 -7.24 -43.15
CA LYS A 401 32.08 -7.71 -43.12
C LYS A 401 32.16 -9.24 -43.25
N ASN A 402 31.35 -9.98 -42.46
CA ASN A 402 31.34 -11.44 -42.49
C ASN A 402 30.82 -11.98 -43.83
N ASN A 403 29.85 -11.31 -44.46
CA ASN A 403 29.38 -11.68 -45.81
C ASN A 403 30.49 -11.54 -46.88
N ILE A 404 31.23 -10.41 -46.86
CA ILE A 404 32.36 -10.21 -47.76
C ILE A 404 33.47 -11.25 -47.50
N LEU A 405 33.75 -11.58 -46.23
CA LEU A 405 34.73 -12.61 -45.87
C LEU A 405 34.32 -14.02 -46.34
N ILE A 406 33.01 -14.33 -46.31
CA ILE A 406 32.48 -15.57 -46.86
C ILE A 406 32.68 -15.64 -48.37
N GLN A 407 32.38 -14.60 -49.11
CA GLN A 407 32.61 -14.51 -50.56
C GLN A 407 34.10 -14.67 -50.88
N SER A 408 34.98 -13.99 -50.13
CA SER A 408 36.43 -14.13 -50.26
C SER A 408 36.93 -15.53 -49.95
N ALA A 409 36.41 -16.16 -48.88
CA ALA A 409 36.75 -17.53 -48.50
C ALA A 409 36.33 -18.54 -49.53
N GLN A 410 35.16 -18.37 -50.18
CA GLN A 410 34.70 -19.19 -51.28
C GLN A 410 35.64 -19.10 -52.50
N ALA A 411 36.05 -17.85 -52.86
CA ALA A 411 36.99 -17.62 -53.94
C ALA A 411 38.34 -18.27 -53.66
N MET A 412 38.86 -18.11 -52.42
CA MET A 412 40.12 -18.75 -51.97
C MET A 412 40.00 -20.28 -51.93
N LEU A 413 38.85 -20.84 -51.56
CA LEU A 413 38.61 -22.29 -51.59
C LEU A 413 38.65 -22.81 -53.02
N ALA A 414 38.01 -22.09 -53.94
CA ALA A 414 38.03 -22.46 -55.37
C ALA A 414 39.46 -22.41 -55.93
N GLN A 415 40.23 -21.36 -55.61
CA GLN A 415 41.65 -21.23 -55.99
C GLN A 415 42.53 -22.32 -55.40
N ALA A 416 42.34 -22.67 -54.12
CA ALA A 416 43.08 -23.72 -53.43
C ALA A 416 42.81 -25.12 -54.01
N ASN A 417 41.60 -25.34 -54.56
CA ASN A 417 41.23 -26.57 -55.23
C ASN A 417 41.79 -26.67 -56.68
N GLN A 418 42.07 -25.54 -57.32
CA GLN A 418 42.71 -25.52 -58.66
C GLN A 418 44.22 -25.86 -58.64
N VAL A 419 44.94 -25.54 -57.56
CA VAL A 419 46.35 -25.78 -57.44
C VAL A 419 46.73 -27.26 -57.62
N PRO A 420 46.09 -28.24 -56.99
CA PRO A 420 46.37 -29.67 -57.21
C PRO A 420 46.04 -30.13 -58.63
N GLN A 421 44.95 -29.56 -59.24
CA GLN A 421 44.54 -29.91 -60.59
C GLN A 421 45.55 -29.44 -61.64
N GLY A 422 46.12 -28.22 -61.48
CA GLY A 422 47.16 -27.70 -62.36
C GLY A 422 48.48 -28.55 -62.30
N VAL A 423 48.82 -29.08 -61.14
CA VAL A 423 49.96 -29.99 -60.97
C VAL A 423 49.72 -31.35 -61.62
N LEU A 424 48.48 -31.85 -61.54
CA LEU A 424 48.08 -33.13 -62.21
C LEU A 424 48.17 -32.99 -63.73
N GLN A 425 47.79 -31.84 -64.30
CA GLN A 425 47.89 -31.54 -65.73
C GLN A 425 49.36 -31.40 -66.19
N LEU A 426 50.30 -31.02 -65.32
CA LEU A 426 51.71 -30.93 -65.63
C LEU A 426 52.44 -32.31 -65.54
N LEU A 427 51.82 -33.26 -64.89
CA LEU A 427 52.32 -34.65 -64.72
C LEU A 427 51.77 -35.63 -65.76
N GLN A 428 50.82 -35.22 -66.59
CA GLN A 428 50.31 -35.93 -67.78
C GLN A 428 51.07 -35.45 -69.02
#